data_41471d307ef53ec0cc7b395debfa01c9
#
_entry.id   41471d307ef53ec0cc7b395debfa01c9
#
_cell.length_a   1.000
_cell.length_b   1.000
_cell.length_c   1.000
_cell.angle_alpha   90.00
_cell.angle_beta   90.00
_cell.angle_gamma   90.00
#
_symmetry.space_group_name_H-M   'P 1'
#
loop_
_entity.id
_entity.type
_entity.pdbx_description
1 polymer ?
#
loop_
_entity_poly.entity_id
_entity_poly.type
_entity_poly.pdbx_seq_one_letter_code
_entity_poly.pdbx_strand_id
1 'polypeptide(L)'
;MVYLRRERGFVGAQFHADGNALSEAFSSLLRYPFAAFSAYTLLPHKTMSETDFQYQSMFPLGPKDTPWRKLSGDFVQTVDVCGEQVLKVDPAALELLAKEAFHAVAHFLRPGHLQQLRNILEDPEASDNDRFVALDLLKNACIASGEVLPMCQDTGTAIIMGKKGQRVWTSGGDEEALSRGVFKTYTETDLRYSMLAPVGMFSEVNTKCNLPAQIDLYTKDGMSYDFMFMAKGGGSANKTYLIQSTPSMLREDLLLEILAEKIKSLGTAACPPYHLAVVIGGTSAEQNLKTVKLASARYLDTLPTTGNENGHAFRDIEFEKKVHALTRENGLGAQFGGKYFCHDVRVIRLPRHGASLPIGIGVSCSADRQVLGKIDASGVWLEQLETDPAQYLPAAAENELSSDVVKIDLNQPMSAILAELSKHPVKTRMSLSGTMVVARDLAHAKLRERLESTGELPDYIKDCPVYYAGPAKTPEGLASGSFGPTTAGRMDSFVDLFQSHGGSMVMVAKGNRSPQVMEACKKHGGFYLGSVGGAAARLAQDCIKKVEVLEYPELGMEAVWRIEIEDFPAFIITDDKGNDFFLGSSDLPML
;
A
#
# COMPACT_ATOMS: atom_id res chain seq x y z
N MET A 1 27.65 33.62 30.21
CA MET A 1 26.83 34.55 29.43
C MET A 1 25.50 33.83 29.13
N VAL A 2 24.44 34.21 29.79
CA VAL A 2 23.11 33.62 29.61
C VAL A 2 22.24 34.67 28.90
N TYR A 3 21.69 34.37 27.75
CA TYR A 3 20.82 35.25 27.00
C TYR A 3 19.36 34.88 27.23
N LEU A 4 18.57 35.80 27.76
CA LEU A 4 17.11 35.72 27.77
C LEU A 4 16.55 36.67 26.70
N ARG A 5 15.73 36.16 25.82
CA ARG A 5 15.05 36.93 24.77
C ARG A 5 13.70 37.41 25.29
N ARG A 6 13.54 38.72 25.36
CA ARG A 6 12.23 39.36 25.52
C ARG A 6 11.94 40.16 24.25
N GLU A 7 10.73 40.12 23.78
CA GLU A 7 10.32 40.90 22.61
C GLU A 7 10.63 42.38 22.80
N ARG A 8 11.38 42.94 21.85
CA ARG A 8 11.88 44.31 21.77
C ARG A 8 13.11 44.65 22.65
N GLY A 9 14.27 44.49 22.04
CA GLY A 9 15.53 45.16 22.45
C GLY A 9 16.47 44.29 23.31
N PHE A 10 17.71 44.27 22.91
CA PHE A 10 18.79 43.66 23.68
C PHE A 10 19.19 44.57 24.85
N VAL A 11 19.16 44.02 26.06
CA VAL A 11 19.81 44.63 27.23
C VAL A 11 20.79 43.63 27.81
N GLY A 12 22.05 43.95 27.74
CA GLY A 12 23.11 43.17 28.40
C GLY A 12 23.30 43.64 29.85
N ALA A 13 23.24 42.72 30.78
CA ALA A 13 23.62 42.96 32.17
C ALA A 13 24.80 42.06 32.55
N GLN A 14 25.90 42.67 33.04
CA GLN A 14 27.01 41.98 33.68
C GLN A 14 26.70 41.85 35.18
N PHE A 15 26.66 40.62 35.67
CA PHE A 15 26.61 40.35 37.10
C PHE A 15 27.99 39.89 37.55
N HIS A 16 28.59 40.64 38.50
CA HIS A 16 29.66 40.15 39.36
C HIS A 16 29.00 39.43 40.55
N ALA A 17 29.26 38.15 40.69
CA ALA A 17 28.78 37.38 41.83
C ALA A 17 29.92 37.18 42.82
N ASP A 18 29.75 37.71 44.02
CA ASP A 18 30.60 37.40 45.19
C ASP A 18 30.33 35.96 45.64
N GLY A 19 31.43 35.25 45.99
CA GLY A 19 31.46 33.80 46.20
C GLY A 19 30.67 33.25 47.42
N ASN A 20 29.92 34.05 48.16
CA ASN A 20 29.17 33.59 49.34
C ASN A 20 27.69 33.28 49.09
N ALA A 21 27.13 33.68 47.96
CA ALA A 21 25.72 33.43 47.65
C ALA A 21 25.42 32.02 47.07
N LEU A 22 26.44 31.29 46.66
CA LEU A 22 26.29 29.93 46.08
C LEU A 22 26.24 28.82 47.15
N SER A 23 26.65 29.08 48.37
CA SER A 23 26.67 28.08 49.46
C SER A 23 25.30 27.91 50.13
N GLU A 24 24.47 28.94 50.18
CA GLU A 24 23.12 28.85 50.78
C GLU A 24 22.06 28.27 49.82
N ALA A 25 22.23 28.45 48.51
CA ALA A 25 21.33 27.85 47.52
C ALA A 25 21.49 26.32 47.40
N PHE A 26 22.68 25.78 47.71
CA PHE A 26 22.89 24.33 47.66
C PHE A 26 22.38 23.60 48.91
N SER A 27 22.22 24.28 50.05
CA SER A 27 21.76 23.69 51.32
C SER A 27 20.23 23.53 51.39
N SER A 28 19.47 24.22 50.55
CA SER A 28 17.99 24.13 50.54
C SER A 28 17.43 23.03 49.60
N LEU A 29 18.25 22.47 48.70
CA LEU A 29 17.85 21.42 47.77
C LEU A 29 17.98 19.98 48.30
N LEU A 30 18.47 19.80 49.51
CA LEU A 30 18.72 18.48 50.11
C LEU A 30 17.63 18.02 51.13
N ARG A 31 16.43 18.62 51.13
CA ARG A 31 15.33 18.23 52.02
C ARG A 31 14.09 17.70 51.30
N TYR A 32 14.28 16.77 50.37
CA TYR A 32 13.19 15.86 49.94
C TYR A 32 13.64 14.41 50.19
N PRO A 33 12.79 13.56 50.80
CA PRO A 33 13.18 12.18 51.03
C PRO A 33 13.23 11.43 49.70
N PHE A 34 14.40 10.89 49.37
CA PHE A 34 14.59 9.90 48.34
C PHE A 34 13.84 8.62 48.77
N ALA A 35 12.60 8.44 48.30
CA ALA A 35 11.91 7.20 48.39
C ALA A 35 11.88 6.56 46.99
N ALA A 36 12.48 5.38 46.91
CA ALA A 36 12.36 4.37 45.88
C ALA A 36 12.93 4.70 44.49
N PHE A 37 14.24 4.79 44.37
CA PHE A 37 14.89 4.25 43.17
C PHE A 37 15.07 2.75 43.38
N SER A 38 14.21 1.96 42.71
CA SER A 38 14.39 0.52 42.56
C SER A 38 15.79 0.27 41.98
N ALA A 39 16.58 -0.55 42.66
CA ALA A 39 17.91 -0.92 42.24
C ALA A 39 17.86 -1.59 40.87
N TYR A 40 18.15 -0.83 39.82
CA TYR A 40 18.68 -1.44 38.61
C TYR A 40 20.03 -2.03 38.99
N THR A 41 20.08 -3.32 39.15
CA THR A 41 21.32 -4.08 39.26
C THR A 41 22.07 -3.80 37.94
N LEU A 42 23.08 -2.92 38.04
CA LEU A 42 24.07 -2.77 36.97
C LEU A 42 24.79 -4.12 36.88
N LEU A 43 24.37 -4.94 35.92
CA LEU A 43 25.16 -6.08 35.51
C LEU A 43 26.55 -5.58 35.18
N PRO A 44 27.62 -6.23 35.66
CA PRO A 44 29.00 -5.78 35.40
C PRO A 44 29.19 -5.72 33.89
N HIS A 45 29.53 -4.52 33.39
CA HIS A 45 29.94 -4.36 32.00
C HIS A 45 31.19 -5.23 31.79
N LYS A 46 30.99 -6.39 31.15
CA LYS A 46 32.10 -7.17 30.65
C LYS A 46 32.72 -6.34 29.53
N THR A 47 33.91 -5.80 29.75
CA THR A 47 34.69 -5.18 28.69
C THR A 47 35.04 -6.28 27.69
N MET A 48 34.40 -6.25 26.52
CA MET A 48 34.70 -7.19 25.44
C MET A 48 36.13 -6.96 24.96
N SER A 49 36.93 -8.01 24.90
CA SER A 49 38.23 -7.98 24.27
C SER A 49 38.09 -8.16 22.76
N GLU A 50 39.14 -7.84 22.00
CA GLU A 50 39.16 -8.06 20.54
C GLU A 50 38.87 -9.53 20.15
N THR A 51 39.19 -10.47 21.06
CA THR A 51 38.91 -11.91 20.92
C THR A 51 37.45 -12.28 21.14
N ASP A 52 36.62 -11.38 21.64
CA ASP A 52 35.20 -11.61 21.93
C ASP A 52 34.29 -11.10 20.78
N PHE A 53 34.85 -10.52 19.71
CA PHE A 53 34.09 -10.10 18.54
C PHE A 53 33.46 -11.30 17.83
N GLN A 54 32.13 -11.29 17.72
CA GLN A 54 31.35 -12.26 16.95
C GLN A 54 30.47 -11.50 15.96
N TYR A 55 30.70 -11.73 14.67
CA TYR A 55 29.81 -11.19 13.66
C TYR A 55 28.47 -11.93 13.67
N GLN A 56 27.38 -11.19 13.66
CA GLN A 56 26.04 -11.72 13.45
C GLN A 56 25.31 -10.90 12.41
N SER A 57 24.73 -11.58 11.42
CA SER A 57 23.81 -10.93 10.48
C SER A 57 22.62 -10.36 11.22
N MET A 58 22.21 -9.14 10.89
CA MET A 58 21.01 -8.54 11.45
C MET A 58 19.74 -9.32 11.06
N PHE A 59 19.73 -9.91 9.87
CA PHE A 59 18.64 -10.73 9.37
C PHE A 59 19.11 -12.18 9.15
N PRO A 60 19.22 -13.01 10.21
CA PRO A 60 19.58 -14.41 10.09
C PRO A 60 18.36 -15.19 9.55
N LEU A 61 18.13 -15.11 8.24
CA LEU A 61 17.01 -15.78 7.59
C LEU A 61 17.28 -17.30 7.50
N GLY A 62 16.28 -18.09 7.88
CA GLY A 62 16.24 -19.52 7.62
C GLY A 62 15.94 -19.85 6.16
N PRO A 63 15.95 -21.13 5.79
CA PRO A 63 15.59 -21.56 4.43
C PRO A 63 14.14 -21.20 4.12
N LYS A 64 13.88 -20.88 2.84
CA LYS A 64 12.53 -20.70 2.31
C LYS A 64 12.17 -21.90 1.45
N ASP A 65 11.02 -22.47 1.74
CA ASP A 65 10.41 -23.52 0.92
C ASP A 65 9.53 -22.84 -0.14
N THR A 66 10.20 -22.37 -1.22
CA THR A 66 9.55 -21.67 -2.31
C THR A 66 9.68 -22.54 -3.57
N PRO A 67 8.57 -22.88 -4.25
CA PRO A 67 8.65 -23.56 -5.55
C PRO A 67 9.27 -22.63 -6.59
N TRP A 68 10.20 -23.17 -7.41
CA TRP A 68 10.92 -22.42 -8.42
C TRP A 68 10.62 -22.92 -9.82
N ARG A 69 10.35 -22.01 -10.76
CA ARG A 69 10.34 -22.28 -12.20
C ARG A 69 11.64 -21.78 -12.83
N LYS A 70 12.24 -22.60 -13.68
CA LYS A 70 13.43 -22.24 -14.43
C LYS A 70 13.05 -21.39 -15.64
N LEU A 71 13.69 -20.22 -15.79
CA LEU A 71 13.50 -19.36 -16.95
C LEU A 71 14.49 -19.69 -18.07
N SER A 72 15.77 -19.89 -17.73
CA SER A 72 16.82 -20.26 -18.67
C SER A 72 18.02 -20.87 -17.97
N GLY A 73 18.81 -21.65 -18.72
CA GLY A 73 20.13 -22.12 -18.32
C GLY A 73 21.29 -21.47 -19.10
N ASP A 74 20.99 -20.60 -20.05
CA ASP A 74 21.96 -20.19 -21.09
C ASP A 74 22.86 -19.01 -20.70
N PHE A 75 22.47 -18.24 -19.66
CA PHE A 75 23.10 -16.96 -19.31
C PHE A 75 24.15 -17.08 -18.18
N VAL A 76 24.51 -18.28 -17.79
CA VAL A 76 25.39 -18.53 -16.64
C VAL A 76 26.53 -19.45 -17.00
N GLN A 77 27.71 -19.16 -16.47
CA GLN A 77 28.89 -19.98 -16.62
C GLN A 77 29.73 -19.95 -15.34
N THR A 78 30.13 -21.11 -14.84
CA THR A 78 31.13 -21.18 -13.76
C THR A 78 32.52 -21.16 -14.36
N VAL A 79 33.38 -20.27 -13.87
CA VAL A 79 34.77 -20.14 -14.30
C VAL A 79 35.70 -20.21 -13.10
N ASP A 80 36.90 -20.78 -13.29
CA ASP A 80 37.95 -20.73 -12.27
C ASP A 80 38.77 -19.45 -12.42
N VAL A 81 38.95 -18.76 -11.32
CA VAL A 81 39.78 -17.54 -11.24
C VAL A 81 40.72 -17.69 -10.05
N CYS A 82 41.98 -17.95 -10.33
CA CYS A 82 43.03 -18.13 -9.30
C CYS A 82 42.70 -19.22 -8.26
N GLY A 83 42.02 -20.28 -8.66
CA GLY A 83 41.65 -21.40 -7.79
C GLY A 83 40.30 -21.23 -7.07
N GLU A 84 39.60 -20.14 -7.33
CA GLU A 84 38.24 -19.92 -6.83
C GLU A 84 37.19 -20.02 -7.95
N GLN A 85 36.09 -20.69 -7.64
CA GLN A 85 34.95 -20.76 -8.57
C GLN A 85 34.15 -19.45 -8.51
N VAL A 86 33.94 -18.84 -9.68
CA VAL A 86 33.16 -17.60 -9.86
C VAL A 86 32.03 -17.88 -10.85
N LEU A 87 30.85 -17.42 -10.53
CA LEU A 87 29.69 -17.45 -11.42
C LEU A 87 29.72 -16.22 -12.33
N LYS A 88 30.02 -16.42 -13.62
CA LYS A 88 29.83 -15.38 -14.63
C LYS A 88 28.37 -15.38 -15.10
N VAL A 89 27.73 -14.22 -15.06
CA VAL A 89 26.33 -14.01 -15.46
C VAL A 89 26.29 -13.00 -16.58
N ASP A 90 25.64 -13.33 -17.68
CA ASP A 90 25.36 -12.38 -18.75
C ASP A 90 24.31 -11.36 -18.27
N PRO A 91 24.48 -10.05 -18.49
CA PRO A 91 23.48 -9.03 -18.16
C PRO A 91 22.07 -9.32 -18.73
N ALA A 92 21.96 -10.05 -19.83
CA ALA A 92 20.69 -10.50 -20.40
C ALA A 92 19.88 -11.39 -19.43
N ALA A 93 20.55 -12.09 -18.50
CA ALA A 93 19.88 -12.83 -17.43
C ALA A 93 19.10 -11.91 -16.48
N LEU A 94 19.68 -10.76 -16.14
CA LEU A 94 19.04 -9.76 -15.26
C LEU A 94 17.84 -9.10 -15.96
N GLU A 95 18.01 -8.79 -17.26
CA GLU A 95 16.93 -8.26 -18.08
C GLU A 95 15.76 -9.25 -18.18
N LEU A 96 16.05 -10.52 -18.53
CA LEU A 96 15.05 -11.59 -18.58
C LEU A 96 14.34 -11.76 -17.24
N LEU A 97 15.09 -11.86 -16.14
CA LEU A 97 14.54 -12.08 -14.81
C LEU A 97 13.62 -10.92 -14.39
N ALA A 98 14.02 -9.67 -14.60
CA ALA A 98 13.20 -8.52 -14.27
C ALA A 98 11.94 -8.44 -15.15
N LYS A 99 12.05 -8.71 -16.46
CA LYS A 99 10.90 -8.75 -17.38
C LYS A 99 9.87 -9.77 -16.91
N GLU A 100 10.27 -11.00 -16.69
CA GLU A 100 9.39 -12.09 -16.27
C GLU A 100 8.80 -11.86 -14.87
N ALA A 101 9.58 -11.29 -13.95
CA ALA A 101 9.13 -11.01 -12.60
C ALA A 101 8.01 -9.95 -12.59
N PHE A 102 8.15 -8.83 -13.31
CA PHE A 102 7.11 -7.81 -13.35
C PHE A 102 5.89 -8.23 -14.16
N HIS A 103 6.05 -9.07 -15.16
CA HIS A 103 4.93 -9.71 -15.84
C HIS A 103 4.17 -10.62 -14.87
N ALA A 104 4.88 -11.50 -14.15
CA ALA A 104 4.27 -12.43 -13.21
C ALA A 104 3.49 -11.73 -12.10
N VAL A 105 4.07 -10.70 -11.45
CA VAL A 105 3.37 -9.98 -10.36
C VAL A 105 2.21 -9.12 -10.83
N ALA A 106 2.10 -8.82 -12.13
CA ALA A 106 0.94 -8.13 -12.68
C ALA A 106 -0.27 -9.05 -12.86
N HIS A 107 -0.05 -10.37 -12.98
CA HIS A 107 -1.08 -11.32 -13.40
C HIS A 107 -1.34 -12.46 -12.40
N PHE A 108 -0.36 -12.84 -11.58
CA PHE A 108 -0.43 -14.00 -10.72
C PHE A 108 -0.24 -13.65 -9.24
N LEU A 109 -0.81 -14.49 -8.38
CA LEU A 109 -0.71 -14.39 -6.92
C LEU A 109 -0.04 -15.63 -6.33
N ARG A 110 0.45 -15.51 -5.10
CA ARG A 110 0.94 -16.66 -4.34
C ARG A 110 -0.21 -17.55 -3.89
N PRO A 111 -0.04 -18.90 -3.92
CA PRO A 111 -1.07 -19.85 -3.43
C PRO A 111 -1.57 -19.51 -2.03
N GLY A 112 -0.67 -19.16 -1.11
CA GLY A 112 -1.03 -18.82 0.26
C GLY A 112 -1.94 -17.58 0.39
N HIS A 113 -1.79 -16.59 -0.50
CA HIS A 113 -2.69 -15.43 -0.54
C HIS A 113 -4.09 -15.80 -1.05
N LEU A 114 -4.16 -16.60 -2.11
CA LEU A 114 -5.43 -17.10 -2.65
C LEU A 114 -6.18 -17.97 -1.61
N GLN A 115 -5.43 -18.81 -0.87
CA GLN A 115 -6.01 -19.60 0.22
C GLN A 115 -6.57 -18.72 1.34
N GLN A 116 -5.93 -17.61 1.67
CA GLN A 116 -6.44 -16.66 2.66
C GLN A 116 -7.75 -16.01 2.20
N LEU A 117 -7.89 -15.68 0.91
CA LEU A 117 -9.16 -15.22 0.34
C LEU A 117 -10.23 -16.31 0.41
N ARG A 118 -9.89 -17.55 0.08
CA ARG A 118 -10.80 -18.71 0.19
C ARG A 118 -11.28 -18.90 1.63
N ASN A 119 -10.38 -18.77 2.61
CA ASN A 119 -10.72 -18.93 4.03
C ASN A 119 -11.75 -17.89 4.50
N ILE A 120 -11.80 -16.69 3.92
CA ILE A 120 -12.84 -15.69 4.22
C ILE A 120 -14.21 -16.19 3.78
N LEU A 121 -14.29 -16.86 2.62
CA LEU A 121 -15.56 -17.40 2.11
C LEU A 121 -16.08 -18.55 2.94
N GLU A 122 -15.18 -19.32 3.55
CA GLU A 122 -15.50 -20.50 4.37
C GLU A 122 -15.73 -20.18 5.85
N ASP A 123 -15.37 -18.96 6.32
CA ASP A 123 -15.56 -18.56 7.71
C ASP A 123 -17.03 -18.20 7.98
N PRO A 124 -17.74 -18.97 8.87
CA PRO A 124 -19.13 -18.69 9.20
C PRO A 124 -19.35 -17.35 9.90
N GLU A 125 -18.30 -16.77 10.50
CA GLU A 125 -18.36 -15.47 11.16
C GLU A 125 -17.99 -14.30 10.23
N ALA A 126 -17.60 -14.54 8.98
CA ALA A 126 -17.34 -13.47 8.03
C ALA A 126 -18.65 -12.73 7.69
N SER A 127 -18.59 -11.41 7.56
CA SER A 127 -19.71 -10.64 7.07
C SER A 127 -19.98 -10.94 5.57
N ASP A 128 -21.20 -10.70 5.11
CA ASP A 128 -21.55 -10.87 3.69
C ASP A 128 -20.71 -9.94 2.82
N ASN A 129 -20.35 -8.75 3.31
CA ASN A 129 -19.47 -7.83 2.61
C ASN A 129 -18.02 -8.33 2.55
N ASP A 130 -17.48 -8.94 3.65
CA ASP A 130 -16.17 -9.59 3.60
C ASP A 130 -16.14 -10.72 2.57
N ARG A 131 -17.15 -11.59 2.57
CA ARG A 131 -17.28 -12.68 1.59
C ARG A 131 -17.40 -12.17 0.17
N PHE A 132 -18.22 -11.14 -0.05
CA PHE A 132 -18.39 -10.54 -1.37
C PHE A 132 -17.07 -10.00 -1.93
N VAL A 133 -16.33 -9.23 -1.13
CA VAL A 133 -15.02 -8.70 -1.55
C VAL A 133 -14.03 -9.83 -1.82
N ALA A 134 -13.97 -10.85 -0.97
CA ALA A 134 -13.07 -11.99 -1.16
C ALA A 134 -13.38 -12.76 -2.46
N LEU A 135 -14.67 -12.99 -2.75
CA LEU A 135 -15.11 -13.63 -3.99
C LEU A 135 -14.74 -12.79 -5.22
N ASP A 136 -14.97 -11.48 -5.15
CA ASP A 136 -14.65 -10.55 -6.25
C ASP A 136 -13.15 -10.51 -6.55
N LEU A 137 -12.31 -10.55 -5.49
CA LEU A 137 -10.86 -10.64 -5.62
C LEU A 137 -10.38 -11.98 -6.20
N LEU A 138 -11.02 -13.11 -5.84
CA LEU A 138 -10.71 -14.41 -6.45
C LEU A 138 -11.10 -14.46 -7.91
N LYS A 139 -12.29 -13.97 -8.29
CA LYS A 139 -12.70 -13.83 -9.70
C LYS A 139 -11.73 -12.96 -10.49
N ASN A 140 -11.28 -11.85 -9.88
CA ASN A 140 -10.27 -10.98 -10.47
C ASN A 140 -8.95 -11.70 -10.72
N ALA A 141 -8.50 -12.55 -9.78
CA ALA A 141 -7.30 -13.36 -9.95
C ALA A 141 -7.44 -14.37 -11.12
N CYS A 142 -8.62 -15.00 -11.27
CA CYS A 142 -8.90 -15.89 -12.40
C CYS A 142 -8.83 -15.17 -13.76
N ILE A 143 -9.37 -13.96 -13.85
CA ILE A 143 -9.30 -13.17 -15.08
C ILE A 143 -7.85 -12.73 -15.35
N ALA A 144 -7.15 -12.24 -14.33
CA ALA A 144 -5.78 -11.77 -14.46
C ALA A 144 -4.81 -12.89 -14.86
N SER A 145 -5.04 -14.14 -14.43
CA SER A 145 -4.20 -15.28 -14.78
C SER A 145 -4.25 -15.65 -16.27
N GLY A 146 -5.17 -15.06 -17.03
CA GLY A 146 -5.17 -15.11 -18.50
C GLY A 146 -4.12 -14.23 -19.18
N GLU A 147 -3.32 -13.47 -18.41
CA GLU A 147 -2.17 -12.67 -18.85
C GLU A 147 -2.49 -11.51 -19.82
N VAL A 148 -3.78 -11.17 -19.99
CA VAL A 148 -4.25 -10.06 -20.83
C VAL A 148 -4.55 -8.82 -20.01
N LEU A 149 -5.35 -8.96 -18.94
CA LEU A 149 -5.72 -7.87 -18.05
C LEU A 149 -4.91 -7.96 -16.75
N PRO A 150 -4.07 -6.98 -16.40
CA PRO A 150 -3.41 -6.99 -15.11
C PRO A 150 -4.43 -6.93 -13.97
N MET A 151 -4.16 -7.59 -12.84
CA MET A 151 -5.09 -7.68 -11.71
C MET A 151 -5.50 -6.32 -11.12
N CYS A 152 -4.70 -5.28 -11.32
CA CYS A 152 -4.95 -3.93 -10.82
C CYS A 152 -4.67 -2.90 -11.90
N GLN A 153 -5.51 -1.86 -12.01
CA GLN A 153 -5.28 -0.73 -12.92
C GLN A 153 -4.02 0.08 -12.55
N ASP A 154 -3.66 0.15 -11.27
CA ASP A 154 -2.41 0.74 -10.81
C ASP A 154 -1.33 -0.34 -10.81
N THR A 155 -0.60 -0.47 -11.92
CA THR A 155 0.42 -1.49 -12.09
C THR A 155 1.71 -1.21 -11.32
N GLY A 156 1.76 -0.04 -10.65
CA GLY A 156 2.68 0.25 -9.55
C GLY A 156 4.05 0.75 -9.98
N THR A 157 4.83 1.14 -8.97
CA THR A 157 6.27 1.42 -9.10
C THR A 157 7.04 0.10 -8.99
N ALA A 158 7.96 -0.12 -9.93
CA ALA A 158 8.87 -1.26 -9.89
C ALA A 158 9.93 -1.08 -8.79
N ILE A 159 10.03 -2.06 -7.89
CA ILE A 159 11.03 -2.09 -6.81
C ILE A 159 11.78 -3.42 -6.90
N ILE A 160 13.10 -3.36 -6.92
CA ILE A 160 14.00 -4.50 -7.01
C ILE A 160 14.97 -4.44 -5.83
N MET A 161 14.99 -5.48 -5.02
CA MET A 161 15.97 -5.66 -3.95
C MET A 161 16.81 -6.89 -4.25
N GLY A 162 18.09 -6.69 -4.55
CA GLY A 162 19.04 -7.75 -4.94
C GLY A 162 20.13 -7.99 -3.89
N LYS A 163 20.54 -9.25 -3.71
CA LYS A 163 21.70 -9.66 -2.92
C LYS A 163 22.68 -10.41 -3.82
N LYS A 164 23.70 -9.70 -4.29
CA LYS A 164 24.74 -10.23 -5.20
C LYS A 164 25.81 -10.97 -4.41
N GLY A 165 26.01 -12.24 -4.73
CA GLY A 165 27.13 -13.01 -4.20
C GLY A 165 28.47 -12.37 -4.61
N GLN A 166 29.45 -12.33 -3.70
CA GLN A 166 30.75 -11.72 -3.98
C GLN A 166 31.52 -12.45 -5.11
N ARG A 167 31.15 -13.71 -5.37
CA ARG A 167 31.70 -14.52 -6.49
C ARG A 167 30.71 -14.58 -7.68
N VAL A 168 29.91 -13.53 -7.89
CA VAL A 168 29.04 -13.35 -9.05
C VAL A 168 29.55 -12.16 -9.88
N TRP A 169 29.92 -12.42 -11.14
CA TRP A 169 30.42 -11.41 -12.06
C TRP A 169 29.44 -11.18 -13.21
N THR A 170 28.98 -9.96 -13.33
CA THR A 170 28.04 -9.50 -14.38
C THR A 170 28.70 -8.57 -15.40
N SER A 171 29.99 -8.29 -15.27
CA SER A 171 30.75 -7.31 -16.07
C SER A 171 30.27 -5.84 -15.91
N GLY A 172 29.43 -5.55 -14.89
CA GLY A 172 28.85 -4.23 -14.63
C GLY A 172 27.47 -4.03 -15.29
N GLY A 173 26.86 -2.87 -15.06
CA GLY A 173 25.58 -2.51 -15.68
C GLY A 173 24.35 -3.23 -15.11
N ASP A 174 24.42 -3.78 -13.91
CA ASP A 174 23.33 -4.56 -13.28
C ASP A 174 22.03 -3.74 -13.20
N GLU A 175 22.13 -2.48 -12.77
CA GLU A 175 20.98 -1.60 -12.66
C GLU A 175 20.36 -1.27 -14.04
N GLU A 176 21.18 -1.04 -15.05
CA GLU A 176 20.73 -0.81 -16.42
C GLU A 176 20.01 -2.05 -16.97
N ALA A 177 20.59 -3.24 -16.80
CA ALA A 177 19.99 -4.49 -17.29
C ALA A 177 18.63 -4.77 -16.61
N LEU A 178 18.53 -4.60 -15.28
CA LEU A 178 17.27 -4.74 -14.54
C LEU A 178 16.24 -3.69 -14.99
N SER A 179 16.67 -2.42 -15.19
CA SER A 179 15.80 -1.37 -15.69
C SER A 179 15.29 -1.66 -17.10
N ARG A 180 16.12 -2.28 -17.96
CA ARG A 180 15.71 -2.69 -19.31
C ARG A 180 14.62 -3.76 -19.27
N GLY A 181 14.69 -4.71 -18.33
CA GLY A 181 13.63 -5.68 -18.08
C GLY A 181 12.32 -5.02 -17.67
N VAL A 182 12.36 -4.05 -16.74
CA VAL A 182 11.19 -3.24 -16.36
C VAL A 182 10.62 -2.49 -17.58
N PHE A 183 11.47 -1.79 -18.32
CA PHE A 183 11.08 -1.08 -19.53
C PHE A 183 10.32 -1.98 -20.50
N LYS A 184 10.87 -3.17 -20.80
CA LYS A 184 10.24 -4.12 -21.74
C LYS A 184 8.88 -4.57 -21.23
N THR A 185 8.76 -4.95 -19.95
CA THR A 185 7.46 -5.35 -19.41
C THR A 185 6.41 -4.26 -19.60
N TYR A 186 6.70 -3.02 -19.19
CA TYR A 186 5.70 -1.95 -19.24
C TYR A 186 5.43 -1.42 -20.64
N THR A 187 6.32 -1.59 -21.62
CA THR A 187 6.12 -1.13 -23.00
C THR A 187 5.54 -2.19 -23.92
N GLU A 188 5.82 -3.48 -23.65
CA GLU A 188 5.38 -4.60 -24.50
C GLU A 188 4.06 -5.24 -24.03
N THR A 189 3.55 -4.86 -22.83
CA THR A 189 2.30 -5.37 -22.27
C THR A 189 1.32 -4.24 -21.96
N ASP A 190 0.06 -4.58 -21.63
CA ASP A 190 -1.01 -3.62 -21.38
C ASP A 190 -1.02 -3.02 -19.96
N LEU A 191 0.18 -2.85 -19.38
CA LEU A 191 0.36 -2.21 -18.09
C LEU A 191 0.29 -0.69 -18.19
N ARG A 192 -0.15 -0.04 -17.11
CA ARG A 192 -0.24 1.42 -17.01
C ARG A 192 1.10 2.06 -16.67
N TYR A 193 1.45 3.16 -17.32
CA TYR A 193 2.58 3.99 -16.92
C TYR A 193 2.19 4.87 -15.74
N SER A 194 2.79 4.62 -14.58
CA SER A 194 2.46 5.30 -13.32
C SER A 194 3.56 6.25 -12.83
N MET A 195 4.71 6.30 -13.52
CA MET A 195 5.85 7.12 -13.11
C MET A 195 5.85 8.50 -13.80
N LEU A 196 6.05 9.54 -12.98
CA LEU A 196 6.22 10.92 -13.41
C LEU A 196 7.68 11.34 -13.22
N ALA A 197 8.24 12.06 -14.19
CA ALA A 197 9.56 12.65 -14.11
C ALA A 197 9.42 14.16 -13.83
N PRO A 198 10.11 14.70 -12.81
CA PRO A 198 10.15 16.13 -12.59
C PRO A 198 10.99 16.80 -13.68
N VAL A 199 10.39 17.72 -14.43
CA VAL A 199 11.07 18.58 -15.41
C VAL A 199 11.34 19.96 -14.86
N GLY A 200 10.86 20.26 -13.67
CA GLY A 200 11.06 21.45 -12.86
C GLY A 200 10.53 21.21 -11.45
N MET A 201 10.71 22.17 -10.54
CA MET A 201 10.26 22.03 -9.14
C MET A 201 8.75 21.73 -9.04
N PHE A 202 7.94 22.30 -9.92
CA PHE A 202 6.48 22.22 -9.88
C PHE A 202 5.87 21.68 -11.19
N SER A 203 6.69 21.11 -12.07
CA SER A 203 6.26 20.56 -13.35
C SER A 203 6.78 19.14 -13.56
N GLU A 204 5.87 18.25 -14.01
CA GLU A 204 6.14 16.83 -14.18
C GLU A 204 5.59 16.34 -15.52
N VAL A 205 6.21 15.30 -16.06
CA VAL A 205 5.75 14.59 -17.25
C VAL A 205 5.71 13.08 -17.00
N ASN A 206 4.75 12.39 -17.61
CA ASN A 206 4.72 10.92 -17.55
C ASN A 206 5.88 10.34 -18.36
N THR A 207 6.63 9.40 -17.77
CA THR A 207 7.83 8.82 -18.40
C THR A 207 7.51 7.87 -19.56
N LYS A 208 6.26 7.42 -19.69
CA LYS A 208 5.76 6.50 -20.73
C LYS A 208 6.52 5.16 -20.85
N CYS A 209 7.19 4.76 -19.78
CA CYS A 209 7.93 3.49 -19.69
C CYS A 209 8.01 2.95 -18.27
N ASN A 210 7.39 3.62 -17.30
CA ASN A 210 7.38 3.31 -15.87
C ASN A 210 8.77 3.27 -15.19
N LEU A 211 9.78 3.90 -15.80
CA LEU A 211 11.08 4.17 -15.18
C LEU A 211 11.10 5.60 -14.58
N PRO A 212 11.98 5.87 -13.61
CA PRO A 212 12.95 4.96 -13.01
C PRO A 212 12.30 3.93 -12.07
N ALA A 213 12.93 2.75 -11.95
CA ALA A 213 12.64 1.78 -10.92
C ALA A 213 13.46 2.10 -9.64
N GLN A 214 12.98 1.68 -8.48
CA GLN A 214 13.83 1.64 -7.28
C GLN A 214 14.63 0.34 -7.30
N ILE A 215 15.97 0.42 -7.36
CA ILE A 215 16.87 -0.73 -7.39
C ILE A 215 17.88 -0.61 -6.24
N ASP A 216 17.79 -1.54 -5.29
CA ASP A 216 18.69 -1.64 -4.14
C ASP A 216 19.50 -2.94 -4.26
N LEU A 217 20.82 -2.84 -4.46
CA LEU A 217 21.70 -3.99 -4.58
C LEU A 217 22.67 -4.06 -3.39
N TYR A 218 22.69 -5.22 -2.74
CA TYR A 218 23.54 -5.52 -1.60
C TYR A 218 24.46 -6.67 -1.93
N THR A 219 25.56 -6.80 -1.19
CA THR A 219 26.47 -7.94 -1.29
C THR A 219 26.12 -9.01 -0.26
N LYS A 220 26.40 -10.27 -0.62
CA LYS A 220 26.40 -11.42 0.29
C LYS A 220 27.54 -12.37 -0.09
N ASP A 221 27.84 -13.35 0.74
CA ASP A 221 28.79 -14.41 0.37
C ASP A 221 28.19 -15.35 -0.68
N GLY A 222 29.09 -16.05 -1.43
CA GLY A 222 28.72 -17.15 -2.32
C GLY A 222 28.58 -16.77 -3.79
N MET A 223 27.99 -17.70 -4.56
CA MET A 223 27.86 -17.67 -6.02
C MET A 223 26.40 -17.63 -6.46
N SER A 224 25.48 -17.02 -5.70
CA SER A 224 24.12 -16.78 -6.16
C SER A 224 23.78 -15.30 -6.11
N TYR A 225 22.90 -14.88 -6.98
CA TYR A 225 22.34 -13.54 -7.02
C TYR A 225 20.84 -13.65 -6.77
N ASP A 226 20.40 -13.24 -5.57
CA ASP A 226 19.01 -13.39 -5.14
C ASP A 226 18.28 -12.08 -5.23
N PHE A 227 17.00 -12.13 -5.59
CA PHE A 227 16.18 -10.96 -5.80
C PHE A 227 14.81 -11.09 -5.13
N MET A 228 14.27 -9.96 -4.73
CA MET A 228 12.85 -9.74 -4.52
C MET A 228 12.38 -8.62 -5.45
N PHE A 229 11.39 -8.91 -6.26
CA PHE A 229 10.70 -7.95 -7.12
C PHE A 229 9.35 -7.61 -6.50
N MET A 230 9.00 -6.34 -6.54
CA MET A 230 7.74 -5.83 -5.99
C MET A 230 7.18 -4.73 -6.89
N ALA A 231 5.88 -4.78 -7.18
CA ALA A 231 5.15 -3.68 -7.81
C ALA A 231 4.25 -3.01 -6.76
N LYS A 232 4.59 -1.79 -6.35
CA LYS A 232 3.89 -1.06 -5.28
C LYS A 232 3.00 0.03 -5.87
N GLY A 233 1.68 -0.12 -5.76
CA GLY A 233 0.73 0.90 -6.19
C GLY A 233 0.71 2.12 -5.25
N GLY A 234 0.28 3.28 -5.76
CA GLY A 234 0.24 4.54 -5.01
C GLY A 234 -0.62 4.46 -3.74
N GLY A 235 -1.73 3.72 -3.78
CA GLY A 235 -2.57 3.51 -2.59
C GLY A 235 -1.81 2.87 -1.42
N SER A 236 -1.08 1.78 -1.69
CA SER A 236 -0.27 1.11 -0.66
C SER A 236 0.94 1.95 -0.24
N ALA A 237 1.60 2.64 -1.19
CA ALA A 237 2.75 3.49 -0.90
C ALA A 237 2.38 4.63 0.07
N ASN A 238 1.20 5.24 -0.13
CA ASN A 238 0.69 6.32 0.72
C ASN A 238 0.25 5.86 2.12
N LYS A 239 0.23 4.56 2.39
CA LYS A 239 -0.11 3.96 3.69
C LYS A 239 1.13 3.38 4.38
N THR A 240 2.26 4.07 4.23
CA THR A 240 3.51 3.79 4.95
C THR A 240 3.79 4.94 5.90
N TYR A 241 3.92 4.62 7.19
CA TYR A 241 4.19 5.59 8.26
C TYR A 241 5.52 5.29 8.93
N LEU A 242 6.22 6.34 9.33
CA LEU A 242 7.36 6.29 10.23
C LEU A 242 7.11 7.24 11.39
N ILE A 243 7.02 6.69 12.59
CA ILE A 243 6.85 7.45 13.83
C ILE A 243 8.17 7.44 14.56
N GLN A 244 8.78 8.60 14.74
CA GLN A 244 9.94 8.74 15.61
C GLN A 244 9.47 8.93 17.04
N SER A 245 9.72 7.92 17.88
CA SER A 245 9.28 7.90 19.25
C SER A 245 10.47 7.83 20.23
N THR A 246 10.18 7.83 21.51
CA THR A 246 11.17 7.73 22.57
C THR A 246 11.17 6.34 23.21
N PRO A 247 12.27 5.91 23.86
CA PRO A 247 12.34 4.61 24.52
C PRO A 247 11.24 4.33 25.56
N SER A 248 10.68 5.39 26.17
CA SER A 248 9.57 5.28 27.13
C SER A 248 8.29 4.69 26.52
N MET A 249 8.13 4.77 25.20
CA MET A 249 7.02 4.19 24.46
C MET A 249 7.18 2.70 24.20
N LEU A 250 8.32 2.07 24.56
CA LEU A 250 8.53 0.63 24.44
C LEU A 250 7.84 -0.12 25.60
N ARG A 251 6.52 0.01 25.63
CA ARG A 251 5.59 -0.66 26.55
C ARG A 251 4.43 -1.17 25.73
N GLU A 252 3.92 -2.36 26.08
CA GLU A 252 2.88 -3.04 25.31
C GLU A 252 1.61 -2.20 25.19
N ASP A 253 1.11 -1.65 26.27
CA ASP A 253 -0.08 -0.80 26.33
C ASP A 253 0.02 0.42 25.40
N LEU A 254 1.13 1.16 25.47
CA LEU A 254 1.36 2.36 24.67
C LEU A 254 1.57 2.04 23.18
N LEU A 255 2.25 0.93 22.87
CA LEU A 255 2.43 0.48 21.49
C LEU A 255 1.10 0.07 20.86
N LEU A 256 0.26 -0.67 21.60
CA LEU A 256 -1.06 -1.08 21.08
C LEU A 256 -1.98 0.14 20.87
N GLU A 257 -1.93 1.15 21.73
CA GLU A 257 -2.69 2.40 21.56
C GLU A 257 -2.30 3.13 20.28
N ILE A 258 -0.99 3.39 20.06
CA ILE A 258 -0.49 4.01 18.83
C ILE A 258 -0.85 3.18 17.60
N LEU A 259 -0.71 1.86 17.67
CA LEU A 259 -1.00 0.98 16.55
C LEU A 259 -2.51 0.97 16.24
N ALA A 260 -3.38 0.96 17.23
CA ALA A 260 -4.83 1.03 17.03
C ALA A 260 -5.24 2.31 16.27
N GLU A 261 -4.70 3.47 16.68
CA GLU A 261 -4.92 4.75 15.99
C GLU A 261 -4.45 4.69 14.53
N LYS A 262 -3.20 4.24 14.30
CA LYS A 262 -2.63 4.22 12.95
C LYS A 262 -3.26 3.17 12.05
N ILE A 263 -3.61 2.00 12.56
CA ILE A 263 -4.34 0.96 11.82
C ILE A 263 -5.70 1.50 11.36
N LYS A 264 -6.44 2.19 12.23
CA LYS A 264 -7.70 2.84 11.86
C LYS A 264 -7.49 3.88 10.76
N SER A 265 -6.42 4.71 10.83
CA SER A 265 -6.08 5.73 9.84
C SER A 265 -5.63 5.16 8.49
N LEU A 266 -5.22 3.89 8.41
CA LEU A 266 -4.95 3.23 7.12
C LEU A 266 -6.19 3.29 6.21
N GLY A 267 -7.37 3.06 6.77
CA GLY A 267 -8.62 3.02 6.01
C GLY A 267 -8.59 1.98 4.89
N THR A 268 -9.48 2.11 3.92
CA THR A 268 -9.64 1.12 2.84
C THR A 268 -9.07 1.57 1.49
N ALA A 269 -8.46 2.76 1.42
CA ALA A 269 -7.95 3.34 0.18
C ALA A 269 -6.85 2.52 -0.51
N ALA A 270 -6.10 1.71 0.24
CA ALA A 270 -5.08 0.80 -0.27
C ALA A 270 -5.60 -0.61 -0.60
N CYS A 271 -6.91 -0.84 -0.57
CA CYS A 271 -7.59 -2.10 -0.91
C CYS A 271 -7.23 -3.25 0.06
N PRO A 272 -7.83 -3.31 1.25
CA PRO A 272 -7.75 -4.51 2.10
C PRO A 272 -8.48 -5.72 1.44
N PRO A 273 -8.29 -6.94 1.94
CA PRO A 273 -7.52 -7.33 3.12
C PRO A 273 -6.02 -7.11 2.96
N TYR A 274 -5.36 -6.60 4.02
CA TYR A 274 -3.94 -6.26 3.99
C TYR A 274 -3.04 -7.38 4.52
N HIS A 275 -1.78 -7.41 4.04
CA HIS A 275 -0.66 -7.94 4.82
C HIS A 275 -0.01 -6.76 5.54
N LEU A 276 -0.22 -6.66 6.85
CA LEU A 276 0.24 -5.54 7.66
C LEU A 276 1.65 -5.83 8.19
N ALA A 277 2.55 -4.87 8.06
CA ALA A 277 3.87 -4.91 8.66
C ALA A 277 4.04 -3.80 9.70
N VAL A 278 4.51 -4.16 10.87
CA VAL A 278 4.93 -3.27 11.94
C VAL A 278 6.39 -3.54 12.26
N VAL A 279 7.22 -2.51 12.26
CA VAL A 279 8.65 -2.63 12.55
C VAL A 279 9.01 -1.70 13.70
N ILE A 280 9.51 -2.27 14.80
CA ILE A 280 9.84 -1.54 16.03
C ILE A 280 11.36 -1.55 16.19
N GLY A 281 11.99 -0.37 16.14
CA GLY A 281 13.44 -0.17 16.16
C GLY A 281 14.04 0.03 14.77
N GLY A 282 15.34 -0.05 14.69
CA GLY A 282 16.15 0.19 13.52
C GLY A 282 17.35 1.07 13.84
N THR A 283 18.48 0.85 13.19
CA THR A 283 19.70 1.66 13.35
C THR A 283 19.56 3.01 12.61
N SER A 284 18.61 3.10 11.69
CA SER A 284 18.21 4.33 10.99
C SER A 284 16.73 4.29 10.60
N ALA A 285 16.16 5.45 10.28
CA ALA A 285 14.82 5.59 9.72
C ALA A 285 14.66 4.80 8.41
N GLU A 286 15.67 4.87 7.54
CA GLU A 286 15.73 4.16 6.28
C GLU A 286 15.68 2.64 6.47
N GLN A 287 16.48 2.10 7.41
CA GLN A 287 16.47 0.68 7.71
C GLN A 287 15.10 0.22 8.21
N ASN A 288 14.46 0.99 9.09
CA ASN A 288 13.11 0.69 9.55
C ASN A 288 12.13 0.59 8.37
N LEU A 289 12.07 1.60 7.50
CA LEU A 289 11.16 1.62 6.34
C LEU A 289 11.46 0.52 5.30
N LYS A 290 12.75 0.20 5.06
CA LYS A 290 13.10 -0.95 4.21
C LYS A 290 12.62 -2.27 4.83
N THR A 291 12.75 -2.42 6.14
CA THR A 291 12.25 -3.59 6.85
C THR A 291 10.73 -3.70 6.78
N VAL A 292 9.98 -2.59 6.83
CA VAL A 292 8.53 -2.57 6.60
C VAL A 292 8.17 -3.17 5.23
N LYS A 293 8.88 -2.78 4.16
CA LYS A 293 8.66 -3.36 2.82
C LYS A 293 8.93 -4.87 2.81
N LEU A 294 10.06 -5.31 3.36
CA LEU A 294 10.43 -6.72 3.44
C LEU A 294 9.40 -7.54 4.24
N ALA A 295 8.96 -7.02 5.39
CA ALA A 295 7.97 -7.68 6.24
C ALA A 295 6.60 -7.77 5.55
N SER A 296 6.14 -6.69 4.89
CA SER A 296 4.87 -6.69 4.16
C SER A 296 4.86 -7.66 2.97
N ALA A 297 6.03 -8.01 2.43
CA ALA A 297 6.22 -9.02 1.39
C ALA A 297 6.44 -10.44 1.93
N ARG A 298 6.38 -10.63 3.25
CA ARG A 298 6.65 -11.91 3.92
C ARG A 298 8.09 -12.43 3.71
N TYR A 299 9.00 -11.54 3.32
CA TYR A 299 10.41 -11.89 3.10
C TYR A 299 11.12 -12.28 4.40
N LEU A 300 10.65 -11.77 5.54
CA LEU A 300 11.23 -11.94 6.87
C LEU A 300 10.55 -13.06 7.71
N ASP A 301 9.69 -13.88 7.11
CA ASP A 301 8.92 -14.91 7.83
C ASP A 301 9.78 -15.99 8.49
N THR A 302 11.01 -16.19 7.99
CA THR A 302 11.96 -17.16 8.53
C THR A 302 12.93 -16.59 9.57
N LEU A 303 12.72 -15.35 10.05
CA LEU A 303 13.48 -14.81 11.16
C LEU A 303 13.24 -15.62 12.44
N PRO A 304 14.24 -15.67 13.35
CA PRO A 304 14.01 -16.17 14.70
C PRO A 304 12.82 -15.48 15.38
N THR A 305 12.17 -16.18 16.30
CA THR A 305 11.03 -15.64 17.06
C THR A 305 11.41 -15.02 18.40
N THR A 306 12.70 -15.04 18.74
CA THR A 306 13.29 -14.42 19.94
C THR A 306 14.55 -13.68 19.57
N GLY A 307 14.84 -12.59 20.29
CA GLY A 307 16.08 -11.84 20.16
C GLY A 307 17.27 -12.49 20.88
N ASN A 308 18.47 -11.92 20.70
CA ASN A 308 19.65 -12.27 21.44
C ASN A 308 20.52 -11.03 21.75
N GLU A 309 21.55 -11.21 22.55
CA GLU A 309 22.48 -10.16 22.97
C GLU A 309 23.33 -9.57 21.82
N ASN A 310 23.53 -10.33 20.73
CA ASN A 310 24.38 -9.96 19.61
C ASN A 310 23.67 -9.06 18.57
N GLY A 311 22.38 -8.79 18.79
CA GLY A 311 21.66 -7.74 18.05
C GLY A 311 21.09 -8.19 16.70
N HIS A 312 20.57 -9.40 16.56
CA HIS A 312 19.77 -9.75 15.40
C HIS A 312 18.33 -9.26 15.51
N ALA A 313 17.68 -9.14 14.36
CA ALA A 313 16.24 -8.95 14.25
C ALA A 313 15.48 -10.23 14.61
N PHE A 314 14.29 -10.07 15.15
CA PHE A 314 13.38 -11.19 15.36
C PHE A 314 11.94 -10.82 15.04
N ARG A 315 11.12 -11.83 14.83
CA ARG A 315 9.69 -11.74 14.58
C ARG A 315 8.92 -12.06 15.87
N ASP A 316 8.15 -11.10 16.38
CA ASP A 316 7.40 -11.25 17.64
C ASP A 316 5.99 -11.81 17.37
N ILE A 317 5.87 -13.14 17.39
CA ILE A 317 4.62 -13.85 17.08
C ILE A 317 3.50 -13.53 18.09
N GLU A 318 3.82 -13.34 19.36
CA GLU A 318 2.79 -13.05 20.38
C GLU A 318 2.24 -11.63 20.22
N PHE A 319 3.11 -10.67 19.87
CA PHE A 319 2.65 -9.32 19.60
C PHE A 319 1.92 -9.22 18.25
N GLU A 320 2.28 -10.04 17.22
CA GLU A 320 1.51 -10.17 15.98
C GLU A 320 0.05 -10.55 16.24
N LYS A 321 -0.20 -11.52 17.12
CA LYS A 321 -1.57 -11.95 17.49
C LYS A 321 -2.38 -10.80 18.09
N LYS A 322 -1.76 -10.00 18.97
CA LYS A 322 -2.41 -8.84 19.61
C LYS A 322 -2.74 -7.75 18.60
N VAL A 323 -1.78 -7.41 17.72
CA VAL A 323 -1.99 -6.42 16.66
C VAL A 323 -3.03 -6.93 15.65
N HIS A 324 -3.03 -8.22 15.32
CA HIS A 324 -4.04 -8.81 14.43
C HIS A 324 -5.45 -8.72 15.05
N ALA A 325 -5.60 -8.93 16.35
CA ALA A 325 -6.88 -8.73 17.04
C ALA A 325 -7.39 -7.29 16.87
N LEU A 326 -6.53 -6.27 17.05
CA LEU A 326 -6.89 -4.87 16.81
C LEU A 326 -7.40 -4.64 15.37
N THR A 327 -6.81 -5.32 14.37
CA THR A 327 -7.27 -5.18 12.98
C THR A 327 -8.66 -5.76 12.75
N ARG A 328 -9.07 -6.75 13.52
CA ARG A 328 -10.40 -7.38 13.45
C ARG A 328 -11.48 -6.56 14.15
N GLU A 329 -11.10 -5.82 15.17
CA GLU A 329 -12.02 -5.02 15.99
C GLU A 329 -12.34 -3.65 15.38
N ASN A 330 -11.59 -3.18 14.37
CA ASN A 330 -11.78 -1.85 13.77
C ASN A 330 -13.09 -1.71 12.95
N GLY A 331 -13.78 -2.84 12.64
CA GLY A 331 -15.05 -2.86 11.93
C GLY A 331 -15.02 -2.51 10.44
N LEU A 332 -13.83 -2.21 9.88
CA LEU A 332 -13.68 -1.84 8.46
C LEU A 332 -13.77 -3.05 7.52
N GLY A 333 -13.37 -4.23 8.01
CA GLY A 333 -13.41 -5.46 7.24
C GLY A 333 -12.59 -5.40 5.96
N ALA A 334 -12.95 -6.25 5.02
CA ALA A 334 -12.31 -6.35 3.71
C ALA A 334 -12.59 -5.15 2.78
N GLN A 335 -13.31 -4.13 3.15
CA GLN A 335 -13.51 -2.78 2.58
C GLN A 335 -14.84 -2.14 3.02
N PHE A 336 -15.90 -2.92 3.23
CA PHE A 336 -17.27 -2.42 3.43
C PHE A 336 -17.91 -2.94 4.72
N GLY A 337 -17.12 -3.20 5.75
CA GLY A 337 -17.54 -3.69 7.05
C GLY A 337 -17.31 -5.19 7.24
N GLY A 338 -16.92 -5.55 8.45
CA GLY A 338 -16.58 -6.92 8.83
C GLY A 338 -15.30 -6.98 9.66
N LYS A 339 -14.66 -8.14 9.70
CA LYS A 339 -13.45 -8.38 10.50
C LYS A 339 -12.17 -8.60 9.70
N TYR A 340 -12.25 -8.75 8.38
CA TYR A 340 -11.12 -9.11 7.52
C TYR A 340 -10.37 -7.90 6.96
N PHE A 341 -10.04 -6.93 7.82
CA PHE A 341 -9.21 -5.79 7.44
C PHE A 341 -7.78 -6.20 7.06
N CYS A 342 -7.23 -7.20 7.75
CA CYS A 342 -5.95 -7.81 7.42
C CYS A 342 -6.07 -9.33 7.29
N HIS A 343 -5.34 -9.91 6.34
CA HIS A 343 -5.10 -11.35 6.27
C HIS A 343 -4.21 -11.80 7.43
N ASP A 344 -3.16 -11.03 7.66
CA ASP A 344 -2.13 -11.32 8.66
C ASP A 344 -1.33 -10.06 9.03
N VAL A 345 -0.53 -10.18 10.08
CA VAL A 345 0.35 -9.13 10.59
C VAL A 345 1.75 -9.71 10.75
N ARG A 346 2.78 -8.89 10.47
CA ARG A 346 4.18 -9.15 10.82
C ARG A 346 4.67 -8.07 11.75
N VAL A 347 5.21 -8.47 12.90
CA VAL A 347 5.87 -7.56 13.83
C VAL A 347 7.36 -7.92 13.89
N ILE A 348 8.19 -7.02 13.39
CA ILE A 348 9.65 -7.19 13.38
C ILE A 348 10.27 -6.27 14.41
N ARG A 349 11.07 -6.85 15.29
CA ARG A 349 11.84 -6.13 16.29
C ARG A 349 13.29 -6.02 15.84
N LEU A 350 13.80 -4.78 15.73
CA LEU A 350 15.15 -4.47 15.30
C LEU A 350 16.00 -3.94 16.46
N PRO A 351 17.32 -4.15 16.45
CA PRO A 351 18.25 -3.35 17.22
C PRO A 351 18.07 -1.86 16.92
N ARG A 352 18.36 -1.00 17.90
CA ARG A 352 18.17 0.44 17.77
C ARG A 352 19.23 1.23 18.51
N HIS A 353 19.40 2.49 18.19
CA HIS A 353 20.13 3.42 19.05
C HIS A 353 19.39 3.60 20.39
N GLY A 354 20.13 3.64 21.49
CA GLY A 354 19.56 3.72 22.85
C GLY A 354 18.58 4.88 23.08
N ALA A 355 18.77 6.01 22.39
CA ALA A 355 17.96 7.22 22.54
C ALA A 355 16.79 7.33 21.54
N SER A 356 16.63 6.41 20.59
CA SER A 356 15.58 6.47 19.54
C SER A 356 14.70 5.24 19.55
N LEU A 357 13.43 5.40 19.14
CA LEU A 357 12.50 4.30 18.91
C LEU A 357 11.69 4.57 17.64
N PRO A 358 12.25 4.32 16.45
CA PRO A 358 11.45 4.39 15.23
C PRO A 358 10.44 3.25 15.19
N ILE A 359 9.20 3.58 14.82
CA ILE A 359 8.10 2.63 14.61
C ILE A 359 7.62 2.80 13.18
N GLY A 360 7.80 1.79 12.36
CA GLY A 360 7.35 1.75 10.97
C GLY A 360 6.09 0.93 10.81
N ILE A 361 5.17 1.41 9.99
CA ILE A 361 3.93 0.70 9.66
C ILE A 361 3.74 0.77 8.15
N GLY A 362 3.35 -0.33 7.52
CA GLY A 362 3.03 -0.36 6.10
C GLY A 362 2.27 -1.60 5.70
N VAL A 363 1.71 -1.59 4.49
CA VAL A 363 0.84 -2.65 4.01
C VAL A 363 1.25 -3.17 2.63
N SER A 364 1.02 -4.45 2.36
CA SER A 364 0.75 -4.99 1.04
C SER A 364 -0.76 -5.10 0.87
N CYS A 365 -1.28 -4.65 -0.28
CA CYS A 365 -2.72 -4.65 -0.54
C CYS A 365 -3.20 -6.03 -1.05
N SER A 366 -4.49 -6.16 -1.31
CA SER A 366 -5.13 -7.36 -1.86
C SER A 366 -4.57 -7.84 -3.21
N ALA A 367 -3.78 -7.02 -3.91
CA ALA A 367 -3.09 -7.44 -5.12
C ALA A 367 -1.77 -8.17 -4.86
N ASP A 368 -1.20 -8.07 -3.67
CA ASP A 368 -0.03 -8.81 -3.14
C ASP A 368 1.11 -9.07 -4.14
N ARG A 369 1.55 -8.01 -4.85
CA ARG A 369 2.43 -8.07 -6.01
C ARG A 369 3.90 -8.11 -5.66
N GLN A 370 4.40 -9.29 -5.27
CA GLN A 370 5.82 -9.57 -5.07
C GLN A 370 6.18 -10.99 -5.46
N VAL A 371 7.42 -11.17 -5.93
CA VAL A 371 7.95 -12.47 -6.36
C VAL A 371 9.45 -12.55 -6.08
N LEU A 372 9.94 -13.73 -5.73
CA LEU A 372 11.37 -13.99 -5.57
C LEU A 372 12.00 -14.43 -6.89
N GLY A 373 13.25 -14.03 -7.11
CA GLY A 373 14.06 -14.48 -8.22
C GLY A 373 15.46 -14.86 -7.75
N LYS A 374 16.15 -15.70 -8.51
CA LYS A 374 17.56 -16.01 -8.28
C LYS A 374 18.29 -16.39 -9.56
N ILE A 375 19.57 -16.13 -9.55
CA ILE A 375 20.51 -16.62 -10.56
C ILE A 375 21.60 -17.40 -9.83
N ASP A 376 21.80 -18.63 -10.20
CA ASP A 376 22.83 -19.51 -9.67
C ASP A 376 23.52 -20.30 -10.80
N ALA A 377 24.45 -21.21 -10.47
CA ALA A 377 25.19 -22.00 -11.47
C ALA A 377 24.30 -22.88 -12.35
N SER A 378 23.06 -23.13 -11.96
CA SER A 378 22.09 -23.93 -12.71
C SER A 378 21.18 -23.08 -13.63
N GLY A 379 21.23 -21.73 -13.54
CA GLY A 379 20.48 -20.83 -14.41
C GLY A 379 19.75 -19.72 -13.71
N VAL A 380 18.76 -19.18 -14.40
CA VAL A 380 17.86 -18.10 -13.99
C VAL A 380 16.54 -18.70 -13.53
N TRP A 381 16.11 -18.32 -12.34
CA TRP A 381 14.93 -18.91 -11.68
C TRP A 381 14.01 -17.83 -11.15
N LEU A 382 12.70 -18.06 -11.25
CA LEU A 382 11.66 -17.23 -10.68
C LEU A 382 10.77 -18.08 -9.76
N GLU A 383 10.29 -17.52 -8.64
CA GLU A 383 9.27 -18.14 -7.78
C GLU A 383 8.04 -18.52 -8.62
N GLN A 384 7.54 -19.74 -8.44
CA GLN A 384 6.32 -20.20 -9.11
C GLN A 384 5.12 -19.58 -8.38
N LEU A 385 4.43 -18.65 -9.02
CA LEU A 385 3.13 -18.15 -8.59
C LEU A 385 2.02 -19.06 -9.12
N GLU A 386 0.81 -18.93 -8.59
CA GLU A 386 -0.35 -19.73 -8.96
C GLU A 386 -0.89 -19.32 -10.34
N THR A 387 -0.97 -20.25 -11.25
CA THR A 387 -1.46 -20.05 -12.63
C THR A 387 -2.89 -20.51 -12.82
N ASP A 388 -3.44 -21.30 -11.88
CA ASP A 388 -4.84 -21.74 -11.88
C ASP A 388 -5.57 -21.32 -10.59
N PRO A 389 -5.86 -20.03 -10.41
CA PRO A 389 -6.57 -19.55 -9.22
C PRO A 389 -8.04 -20.02 -9.15
N ALA A 390 -8.60 -20.60 -10.21
CA ALA A 390 -9.98 -21.10 -10.24
C ALA A 390 -10.20 -22.22 -9.20
N GLN A 391 -9.18 -22.99 -8.84
CA GLN A 391 -9.25 -24.01 -7.80
C GLN A 391 -9.63 -23.46 -6.41
N TYR A 392 -9.44 -22.15 -6.18
CA TYR A 392 -9.82 -21.48 -4.94
C TYR A 392 -11.25 -20.94 -4.96
N LEU A 393 -11.97 -20.99 -6.07
CA LEU A 393 -13.37 -20.59 -6.14
C LEU A 393 -14.26 -21.69 -5.51
N PRO A 394 -15.21 -21.34 -4.62
CA PRO A 394 -16.18 -22.32 -4.11
C PRO A 394 -17.23 -22.65 -5.18
N ALA A 395 -17.60 -23.93 -5.26
CA ALA A 395 -18.54 -24.43 -6.28
C ALA A 395 -19.97 -23.83 -6.21
N ALA A 396 -20.37 -23.20 -5.12
CA ALA A 396 -21.74 -22.73 -4.85
C ALA A 396 -21.87 -21.25 -4.45
N ALA A 397 -20.77 -20.49 -4.33
CA ALA A 397 -20.79 -19.15 -3.72
C ALA A 397 -21.58 -18.07 -4.48
N GLU A 398 -21.85 -18.25 -5.76
CA GLU A 398 -22.52 -17.21 -6.57
C GLU A 398 -24.01 -17.04 -6.24
N ASN A 399 -24.69 -18.13 -5.90
CA ASN A 399 -26.13 -18.09 -5.67
C ASN A 399 -26.51 -17.56 -4.27
N GLU A 400 -25.63 -17.70 -3.29
CA GLU A 400 -25.89 -17.28 -1.91
C GLU A 400 -25.69 -15.79 -1.67
N LEU A 401 -24.75 -15.16 -2.40
CA LEU A 401 -24.40 -13.75 -2.22
C LEU A 401 -25.21 -12.77 -3.10
N SER A 402 -26.10 -13.28 -3.96
CA SER A 402 -26.86 -12.44 -4.91
C SER A 402 -28.24 -11.97 -4.42
N SER A 403 -28.72 -12.41 -3.25
CA SER A 403 -30.12 -12.25 -2.84
C SER A 403 -30.54 -10.84 -2.45
N ASP A 404 -29.61 -9.99 -1.96
CA ASP A 404 -29.96 -8.68 -1.36
C ASP A 404 -29.26 -7.48 -2.03
N VAL A 405 -29.18 -7.49 -3.36
CA VAL A 405 -28.56 -6.39 -4.13
C VAL A 405 -29.60 -5.43 -4.67
N VAL A 406 -29.48 -4.16 -4.34
CA VAL A 406 -30.33 -3.09 -4.89
C VAL A 406 -29.84 -2.72 -6.29
N LYS A 407 -30.68 -2.86 -7.30
CA LYS A 407 -30.36 -2.50 -8.69
C LYS A 407 -30.68 -1.04 -8.95
N ILE A 408 -29.72 -0.29 -9.48
CA ILE A 408 -29.84 1.13 -9.82
C ILE A 408 -29.61 1.31 -11.32
N ASP A 409 -30.62 1.84 -12.02
CA ASP A 409 -30.52 2.26 -13.42
C ASP A 409 -29.99 3.70 -13.48
N LEU A 410 -28.76 3.86 -13.96
CA LEU A 410 -28.08 5.16 -14.08
C LEU A 410 -28.51 5.97 -15.32
N ASN A 411 -29.37 5.41 -16.19
CA ASN A 411 -29.93 6.13 -17.32
C ASN A 411 -31.17 6.95 -16.94
N GLN A 412 -31.61 6.87 -15.69
CA GLN A 412 -32.67 7.73 -15.15
C GLN A 412 -32.13 9.14 -14.89
N PRO A 413 -33.00 10.16 -14.86
CA PRO A 413 -32.59 11.51 -14.43
C PRO A 413 -31.91 11.49 -13.05
N MET A 414 -30.87 12.32 -12.83
CA MET A 414 -30.12 12.36 -11.58
C MET A 414 -31.02 12.50 -10.34
N SER A 415 -32.10 13.29 -10.43
CA SER A 415 -33.07 13.43 -9.34
C SER A 415 -33.77 12.11 -8.96
N ALA A 416 -34.03 11.24 -9.93
CA ALA A 416 -34.61 9.92 -9.67
C ALA A 416 -33.59 8.96 -9.05
N ILE A 417 -32.34 9.01 -9.52
CA ILE A 417 -31.22 8.23 -8.95
C ILE A 417 -31.02 8.61 -7.48
N LEU A 418 -30.93 9.91 -7.17
CA LEU A 418 -30.77 10.41 -5.80
C LEU A 418 -31.95 10.00 -4.89
N ALA A 419 -33.18 10.11 -5.39
CA ALA A 419 -34.38 9.71 -4.66
C ALA A 419 -34.40 8.20 -4.36
N GLU A 420 -33.88 7.37 -5.25
CA GLU A 420 -33.74 5.93 -5.00
C GLU A 420 -32.64 5.63 -3.97
N LEU A 421 -31.44 6.23 -4.14
CA LEU A 421 -30.33 6.07 -3.20
C LEU A 421 -30.70 6.48 -1.77
N SER A 422 -31.48 7.56 -1.61
CA SER A 422 -31.91 8.08 -0.30
C SER A 422 -32.80 7.12 0.52
N LYS A 423 -33.35 6.08 -0.10
CA LYS A 423 -34.15 5.05 0.59
C LYS A 423 -33.29 4.03 1.34
N HIS A 424 -31.99 3.95 1.02
CA HIS A 424 -31.11 2.89 1.48
C HIS A 424 -30.06 3.42 2.47
N PRO A 425 -29.77 2.68 3.55
CA PRO A 425 -28.75 3.09 4.53
C PRO A 425 -27.32 2.87 4.00
N VAL A 426 -26.35 3.50 4.65
CA VAL A 426 -24.91 3.20 4.48
C VAL A 426 -24.65 1.70 4.60
N LYS A 427 -23.66 1.20 3.86
CA LYS A 427 -23.28 -0.22 3.66
C LYS A 427 -24.22 -1.03 2.75
N THR A 428 -25.32 -0.47 2.27
CA THR A 428 -26.17 -1.16 1.30
C THR A 428 -25.37 -1.47 0.03
N ARG A 429 -25.41 -2.74 -0.39
CA ARG A 429 -24.79 -3.22 -1.63
C ARG A 429 -25.70 -2.93 -2.81
N MET A 430 -25.11 -2.42 -3.88
CA MET A 430 -25.80 -2.02 -5.09
C MET A 430 -25.17 -2.63 -6.34
N SER A 431 -25.99 -2.83 -7.35
CA SER A 431 -25.61 -3.17 -8.72
C SER A 431 -26.00 -2.00 -9.62
N LEU A 432 -25.01 -1.32 -10.19
CA LEU A 432 -25.22 -0.15 -11.04
C LEU A 432 -25.17 -0.56 -12.50
N SER A 433 -26.14 -0.10 -13.32
CA SER A 433 -26.16 -0.29 -14.78
C SER A 433 -26.52 1.01 -15.48
N GLY A 434 -25.86 1.31 -16.60
CA GLY A 434 -26.07 2.53 -17.39
C GLY A 434 -24.79 3.35 -17.58
N THR A 435 -24.93 4.65 -17.76
CA THR A 435 -23.84 5.56 -18.10
C THR A 435 -23.17 6.15 -16.86
N MET A 436 -21.84 6.12 -16.80
CA MET A 436 -21.01 6.91 -15.88
C MET A 436 -19.99 7.77 -16.61
N VAL A 437 -19.57 8.85 -15.98
CA VAL A 437 -18.44 9.68 -16.42
C VAL A 437 -17.25 9.40 -15.53
N VAL A 438 -16.09 9.18 -16.15
CA VAL A 438 -14.82 8.98 -15.44
C VAL A 438 -14.04 10.29 -15.40
N ALA A 439 -13.70 10.75 -14.22
CA ALA A 439 -12.85 11.94 -14.02
C ALA A 439 -12.08 11.80 -12.70
N ARG A 440 -10.81 12.24 -12.70
CA ARG A 440 -9.98 12.23 -11.50
C ARG A 440 -9.11 13.49 -11.44
N ASP A 441 -8.00 13.48 -10.74
CA ASP A 441 -7.22 14.63 -10.29
C ASP A 441 -7.08 15.77 -11.32
N LEU A 442 -6.44 15.52 -12.48
CA LEU A 442 -6.21 16.55 -13.49
C LEU A 442 -7.52 16.99 -14.18
N ALA A 443 -8.42 16.04 -14.44
CA ALA A 443 -9.73 16.36 -14.99
C ALA A 443 -10.54 17.25 -14.04
N HIS A 444 -10.55 16.96 -12.73
CA HIS A 444 -11.20 17.82 -11.73
C HIS A 444 -10.59 19.22 -11.67
N ALA A 445 -9.27 19.35 -11.78
CA ALA A 445 -8.60 20.65 -11.85
C ALA A 445 -9.06 21.44 -13.08
N LYS A 446 -9.14 20.78 -14.26
CA LYS A 446 -9.65 21.41 -15.50
C LYS A 446 -11.12 21.81 -15.41
N LEU A 447 -11.95 20.98 -14.82
CA LEU A 447 -13.37 21.27 -14.60
C LEU A 447 -13.55 22.46 -13.66
N ARG A 448 -12.71 22.60 -12.63
CA ARG A 448 -12.70 23.78 -11.75
C ARG A 448 -12.28 25.03 -12.51
N GLU A 449 -11.19 25.00 -13.28
CA GLU A 449 -10.75 26.11 -14.14
C GLU A 449 -11.88 26.56 -15.08
N ARG A 450 -12.60 25.60 -15.68
CA ARG A 450 -13.77 25.89 -16.52
C ARG A 450 -14.90 26.55 -15.73
N LEU A 451 -15.27 26.00 -14.57
CA LEU A 451 -16.29 26.58 -13.71
C LEU A 451 -15.96 28.02 -13.30
N GLU A 452 -14.71 28.27 -12.89
CA GLU A 452 -14.23 29.61 -12.50
C GLU A 452 -14.27 30.60 -13.66
N SER A 453 -14.03 30.15 -14.90
CA SER A 453 -14.01 31.00 -16.09
C SER A 453 -15.38 31.22 -16.75
N THR A 454 -16.25 30.21 -16.72
CA THR A 454 -17.56 30.24 -17.42
C THR A 454 -18.77 30.36 -16.49
N GLY A 455 -18.60 30.08 -15.20
CA GLY A 455 -19.67 29.98 -14.21
C GLY A 455 -20.47 28.68 -14.27
N GLU A 456 -20.10 27.71 -15.15
CA GLU A 456 -20.89 26.50 -15.37
C GLU A 456 -20.03 25.24 -15.46
N LEU A 457 -20.54 24.15 -14.87
CA LEU A 457 -20.03 22.79 -15.10
C LEU A 457 -20.65 22.20 -16.36
N PRO A 458 -19.94 21.31 -17.09
CA PRO A 458 -20.53 20.55 -18.20
C PRO A 458 -21.70 19.69 -17.77
N ASP A 459 -22.67 19.49 -18.67
CA ASP A 459 -23.88 18.71 -18.36
C ASP A 459 -23.56 17.27 -17.97
N TYR A 460 -22.55 16.64 -18.60
CA TYR A 460 -22.16 15.28 -18.26
C TYR A 460 -21.70 15.08 -16.79
N ILE A 461 -21.22 16.13 -16.11
CA ILE A 461 -20.87 16.09 -14.66
C ILE A 461 -22.12 16.29 -13.78
N LYS A 462 -23.19 16.91 -14.33
CA LYS A 462 -24.47 17.10 -13.64
C LYS A 462 -25.39 15.88 -13.81
N ASP A 463 -25.42 15.33 -15.02
CA ASP A 463 -26.39 14.31 -15.41
C ASP A 463 -25.94 12.88 -15.10
N CYS A 464 -24.62 12.63 -14.96
CA CYS A 464 -24.09 11.28 -14.74
C CYS A 464 -23.35 11.14 -13.41
N PRO A 465 -23.40 9.96 -12.77
CA PRO A 465 -22.47 9.64 -11.69
C PRO A 465 -21.01 9.73 -12.15
N VAL A 466 -20.11 10.18 -11.24
CA VAL A 466 -18.71 10.38 -11.55
C VAL A 466 -17.86 9.28 -10.91
N TYR A 467 -17.23 8.48 -11.74
CA TYR A 467 -16.31 7.41 -11.32
C TYR A 467 -14.87 7.91 -11.28
N TYR A 468 -14.27 7.89 -10.11
CA TYR A 468 -12.86 8.27 -9.93
C TYR A 468 -11.97 7.08 -10.27
N ALA A 469 -11.47 7.06 -11.48
CA ALA A 469 -10.68 5.96 -12.00
C ALA A 469 -9.73 6.40 -13.12
N GLY A 470 -8.82 5.51 -13.51
CA GLY A 470 -7.95 5.69 -14.66
C GLY A 470 -7.45 4.31 -15.11
N PRO A 471 -7.81 3.86 -16.32
CA PRO A 471 -7.56 2.51 -16.79
C PRO A 471 -6.08 2.21 -17.00
N ALA A 472 -5.73 0.92 -17.02
CA ALA A 472 -4.56 0.42 -17.69
C ALA A 472 -4.73 0.54 -19.21
N LYS A 473 -3.70 0.22 -20.01
CA LYS A 473 -3.84 0.21 -21.47
C LYS A 473 -4.93 -0.77 -21.88
N THR A 474 -5.63 -0.46 -22.95
CA THR A 474 -6.70 -1.31 -23.49
C THR A 474 -6.09 -2.35 -24.43
N PRO A 475 -6.21 -3.65 -24.11
CA PRO A 475 -5.82 -4.71 -25.03
C PRO A 475 -6.67 -4.71 -26.30
N GLU A 476 -6.13 -5.21 -27.40
CA GLU A 476 -6.84 -5.31 -28.65
C GLU A 476 -8.11 -6.19 -28.50
N GLY A 477 -9.22 -5.71 -29.00
CA GLY A 477 -10.51 -6.41 -28.96
C GLY A 477 -11.29 -6.30 -27.65
N LEU A 478 -10.76 -5.64 -26.62
CA LEU A 478 -11.49 -5.38 -25.36
C LEU A 478 -12.05 -3.95 -25.31
N ALA A 479 -13.09 -3.77 -24.50
CA ALA A 479 -13.70 -2.44 -24.29
C ALA A 479 -12.76 -1.52 -23.49
N SER A 480 -11.98 -2.08 -22.54
CA SER A 480 -11.01 -1.33 -21.73
C SER A 480 -9.90 -2.24 -21.22
N GLY A 481 -8.79 -1.66 -20.78
CA GLY A 481 -7.84 -2.30 -19.87
C GLY A 481 -8.40 -2.38 -18.47
N SER A 482 -7.68 -2.99 -17.53
CA SER A 482 -8.07 -3.08 -16.12
C SER A 482 -8.47 -1.72 -15.57
N PHE A 483 -9.67 -1.60 -15.00
CA PHE A 483 -10.32 -0.32 -14.73
C PHE A 483 -10.95 -0.26 -13.34
N GLY A 484 -10.13 -0.27 -12.30
CA GLY A 484 -10.58 -0.18 -10.91
C GLY A 484 -10.63 1.25 -10.38
N PRO A 485 -11.28 1.45 -9.22
CA PRO A 485 -11.42 2.76 -8.58
C PRO A 485 -10.09 3.30 -8.06
N THR A 486 -9.91 4.63 -8.11
CA THR A 486 -8.80 5.32 -7.43
C THR A 486 -9.22 5.80 -6.04
N THR A 487 -8.24 6.25 -5.24
CA THR A 487 -8.46 6.81 -3.91
C THR A 487 -9.31 8.08 -3.98
N ALA A 488 -10.46 8.07 -3.30
CA ALA A 488 -11.45 9.14 -3.35
C ALA A 488 -10.97 10.46 -2.73
N GLY A 489 -10.26 10.38 -1.59
CA GLY A 489 -9.82 11.55 -0.81
C GLY A 489 -9.01 12.61 -1.57
N ARG A 490 -8.41 12.24 -2.71
CA ARG A 490 -7.69 13.20 -3.56
C ARG A 490 -8.58 14.25 -4.22
N MET A 491 -9.86 13.94 -4.39
CA MET A 491 -10.85 14.85 -4.98
C MET A 491 -11.71 15.58 -3.95
N ASP A 492 -11.45 15.42 -2.65
CA ASP A 492 -12.29 15.96 -1.57
C ASP A 492 -12.49 17.49 -1.67
N SER A 493 -11.44 18.22 -2.04
CA SER A 493 -11.46 19.68 -2.15
C SER A 493 -12.36 20.23 -3.27
N PHE A 494 -12.83 19.38 -4.19
CA PHE A 494 -13.71 19.80 -5.30
C PHE A 494 -15.19 19.55 -4.99
N VAL A 495 -15.53 18.70 -4.01
CA VAL A 495 -16.88 18.15 -3.84
C VAL A 495 -17.91 19.22 -3.50
N ASP A 496 -17.69 20.04 -2.45
CA ASP A 496 -18.66 21.08 -2.05
C ASP A 496 -18.89 22.07 -3.20
N LEU A 497 -17.82 22.48 -3.89
CA LEU A 497 -17.91 23.39 -5.04
C LEU A 497 -18.73 22.78 -6.18
N PHE A 498 -18.45 21.54 -6.58
CA PHE A 498 -19.15 20.92 -7.71
C PHE A 498 -20.60 20.61 -7.38
N GLN A 499 -20.88 20.09 -6.17
CA GLN A 499 -22.25 19.83 -5.72
C GLN A 499 -23.08 21.09 -5.59
N SER A 500 -22.49 22.23 -5.19
CA SER A 500 -23.20 23.52 -5.13
C SER A 500 -23.67 24.01 -6.51
N HIS A 501 -23.08 23.47 -7.60
CA HIS A 501 -23.47 23.72 -9.00
C HIS A 501 -24.21 22.54 -9.64
N GLY A 502 -24.69 21.59 -8.83
CA GLY A 502 -25.45 20.42 -9.27
C GLY A 502 -24.60 19.32 -9.93
N GLY A 503 -23.26 19.41 -9.87
CA GLY A 503 -22.36 18.41 -10.44
C GLY A 503 -21.83 17.41 -9.42
N SER A 504 -21.37 16.25 -9.88
CA SER A 504 -20.79 15.19 -9.02
C SER A 504 -21.70 14.77 -7.86
N MET A 505 -23.00 14.76 -8.08
CA MET A 505 -24.01 14.43 -7.05
C MET A 505 -23.89 12.97 -6.59
N VAL A 506 -23.45 12.07 -7.46
CA VAL A 506 -23.12 10.68 -7.14
C VAL A 506 -21.67 10.43 -7.53
N MET A 507 -20.84 10.14 -6.54
CA MET A 507 -19.42 9.85 -6.72
C MET A 507 -19.16 8.35 -6.49
N VAL A 508 -18.37 7.71 -7.34
CA VAL A 508 -17.98 6.29 -7.21
C VAL A 508 -16.45 6.21 -7.14
N ALA A 509 -15.90 5.62 -6.08
CA ALA A 509 -14.44 5.49 -5.91
C ALA A 509 -14.10 4.46 -4.82
N LYS A 510 -12.89 4.50 -4.26
CA LYS A 510 -12.50 3.67 -3.11
C LYS A 510 -11.90 4.48 -1.97
N GLY A 511 -12.03 3.94 -0.76
CA GLY A 511 -11.42 4.48 0.45
C GLY A 511 -12.30 5.50 1.18
N ASN A 512 -11.81 5.92 2.33
CA ASN A 512 -12.46 6.92 3.17
C ASN A 512 -12.32 8.33 2.59
N ARG A 513 -13.25 9.20 2.95
CA ARG A 513 -13.27 10.63 2.61
C ARG A 513 -13.04 11.47 3.86
N SER A 514 -12.75 12.76 3.66
CA SER A 514 -12.70 13.74 4.74
C SER A 514 -14.11 14.15 5.21
N PRO A 515 -14.28 14.68 6.45
CA PRO A 515 -15.56 15.15 6.96
C PRO A 515 -16.24 16.21 6.08
N GLN A 516 -15.46 17.03 5.37
CA GLN A 516 -16.00 18.04 4.45
C GLN A 516 -16.86 17.44 3.32
N VAL A 517 -16.56 16.20 2.89
CA VAL A 517 -17.37 15.51 1.87
C VAL A 517 -18.71 15.04 2.45
N MET A 518 -18.72 14.54 3.67
CA MET A 518 -19.92 14.19 4.40
C MET A 518 -20.84 15.42 4.56
N GLU A 519 -20.27 16.55 4.97
CA GLU A 519 -21.01 17.82 5.10
C GLU A 519 -21.54 18.31 3.74
N ALA A 520 -20.75 18.19 2.67
CA ALA A 520 -21.19 18.56 1.33
C ALA A 520 -22.35 17.68 0.84
N CYS A 521 -22.24 16.36 1.01
CA CYS A 521 -23.32 15.43 0.67
C CYS A 521 -24.62 15.75 1.43
N LYS A 522 -24.52 16.02 2.74
CA LYS A 522 -25.64 16.42 3.57
C LYS A 522 -26.27 17.75 3.11
N LYS A 523 -25.45 18.74 2.78
CA LYS A 523 -25.87 20.08 2.38
C LYS A 523 -26.53 20.11 1.02
N HIS A 524 -26.02 19.33 0.07
CA HIS A 524 -26.43 19.38 -1.33
C HIS A 524 -27.27 18.17 -1.77
N GLY A 525 -27.43 17.14 -0.92
CA GLY A 525 -28.17 15.92 -1.25
C GLY A 525 -27.37 14.93 -2.09
N GLY A 526 -26.03 14.94 -2.00
CA GLY A 526 -25.14 14.06 -2.76
C GLY A 526 -24.86 12.72 -2.07
N PHE A 527 -24.19 11.81 -2.81
CA PHE A 527 -23.81 10.49 -2.34
C PHE A 527 -22.36 10.15 -2.72
N TYR A 528 -21.70 9.41 -1.83
CA TYR A 528 -20.46 8.73 -2.18
C TYR A 528 -20.65 7.21 -2.10
N LEU A 529 -20.37 6.52 -3.20
CA LEU A 529 -20.44 5.07 -3.32
C LEU A 529 -19.03 4.49 -3.39
N GLY A 530 -18.78 3.46 -2.60
CA GLY A 530 -17.53 2.70 -2.63
C GLY A 530 -17.60 1.58 -3.66
N SER A 531 -16.61 1.47 -4.54
CA SER A 531 -16.41 0.32 -5.42
C SER A 531 -15.27 -0.55 -4.93
N VAL A 532 -15.27 -1.86 -5.26
CA VAL A 532 -14.27 -2.82 -4.82
C VAL A 532 -12.88 -2.45 -5.36
N GLY A 533 -11.97 -2.12 -4.44
CA GLY A 533 -10.58 -1.90 -4.77
C GLY A 533 -9.83 -3.23 -4.90
N GLY A 534 -8.98 -3.34 -5.93
CA GLY A 534 -8.20 -4.55 -6.21
C GLY A 534 -8.82 -5.49 -7.25
N ALA A 535 -10.07 -5.27 -7.67
CA ALA A 535 -10.79 -6.11 -8.63
C ALA A 535 -10.86 -5.48 -10.04
N ALA A 536 -9.77 -4.86 -10.50
CA ALA A 536 -9.79 -4.03 -11.72
C ALA A 536 -9.95 -4.81 -13.02
N ALA A 537 -9.38 -6.01 -13.14
CA ALA A 537 -9.54 -6.88 -14.30
C ALA A 537 -11.00 -7.37 -14.40
N ARG A 538 -11.57 -7.76 -13.27
CA ARG A 538 -12.98 -8.22 -13.18
C ARG A 538 -13.95 -7.09 -13.54
N LEU A 539 -13.75 -5.87 -13.03
CA LEU A 539 -14.60 -4.74 -13.37
C LEU A 539 -14.52 -4.40 -14.87
N ALA A 540 -13.31 -4.46 -15.45
CA ALA A 540 -13.12 -4.21 -16.89
C ALA A 540 -13.81 -5.27 -17.76
N GLN A 541 -13.64 -6.55 -17.45
CA GLN A 541 -14.15 -7.65 -18.28
C GLN A 541 -15.66 -7.83 -18.12
N ASP A 542 -16.16 -7.84 -16.87
CA ASP A 542 -17.54 -8.23 -16.60
C ASP A 542 -18.50 -7.04 -16.58
N CYS A 543 -18.05 -5.85 -16.15
CA CYS A 543 -18.95 -4.73 -15.91
C CYS A 543 -18.87 -3.62 -16.95
N ILE A 544 -17.68 -3.32 -17.52
CA ILE A 544 -17.50 -2.19 -18.44
C ILE A 544 -17.71 -2.68 -19.88
N LYS A 545 -18.75 -2.16 -20.55
CA LYS A 545 -19.16 -2.61 -21.89
C LYS A 545 -18.66 -1.68 -22.99
N LYS A 546 -18.50 -0.38 -22.71
CA LYS A 546 -18.03 0.61 -23.67
C LYS A 546 -17.23 1.69 -22.97
N VAL A 547 -16.19 2.20 -23.62
CA VAL A 547 -15.37 3.32 -23.14
C VAL A 547 -15.11 4.27 -24.31
N GLU A 548 -15.36 5.56 -24.11
CA GLU A 548 -15.07 6.60 -25.10
C GLU A 548 -14.50 7.84 -24.40
N VAL A 549 -13.51 8.49 -25.03
CA VAL A 549 -12.99 9.76 -24.52
C VAL A 549 -14.01 10.86 -24.77
N LEU A 550 -14.37 11.60 -23.74
CA LEU A 550 -15.36 12.67 -23.81
C LEU A 550 -14.69 14.05 -23.91
N GLU A 551 -13.65 14.31 -23.07
CA GLU A 551 -12.96 15.59 -23.05
C GLU A 551 -11.51 15.42 -22.54
N TYR A 552 -10.62 16.34 -22.86
CA TYR A 552 -9.20 16.40 -22.45
C TYR A 552 -8.37 15.15 -22.83
N PRO A 553 -8.38 14.70 -24.10
CA PRO A 553 -7.65 13.51 -24.52
C PRO A 553 -6.12 13.60 -24.26
N GLU A 554 -5.57 14.80 -24.21
CA GLU A 554 -4.16 15.05 -23.91
C GLU A 554 -3.75 14.62 -22.50
N LEU A 555 -4.69 14.48 -21.58
CA LEU A 555 -4.44 14.00 -20.22
C LEU A 555 -4.27 12.46 -20.16
N GLY A 556 -4.44 11.76 -21.28
CA GLY A 556 -4.28 10.31 -21.36
C GLY A 556 -5.19 9.57 -20.38
N MET A 557 -4.63 8.80 -19.44
CA MET A 557 -5.43 8.06 -18.43
C MET A 557 -6.21 8.97 -17.46
N GLU A 558 -5.96 10.27 -17.46
CA GLU A 558 -6.68 11.27 -16.66
C GLU A 558 -7.65 12.11 -17.48
N ALA A 559 -7.86 11.76 -18.76
CA ALA A 559 -8.92 12.34 -19.57
C ALA A 559 -10.30 12.14 -18.93
N VAL A 560 -11.28 12.90 -19.38
CA VAL A 560 -12.68 12.62 -19.07
C VAL A 560 -13.19 11.56 -20.04
N TRP A 561 -13.74 10.48 -19.48
CA TRP A 561 -14.28 9.36 -20.28
C TRP A 561 -15.76 9.20 -20.01
N ARG A 562 -16.51 8.72 -20.98
CA ARG A 562 -17.84 8.16 -20.82
C ARG A 562 -17.72 6.64 -20.86
N ILE A 563 -18.35 5.94 -19.91
CA ILE A 563 -18.39 4.49 -19.88
C ILE A 563 -19.81 4.00 -19.74
N GLU A 564 -20.12 2.89 -20.42
CA GLU A 564 -21.35 2.12 -20.22
C GLU A 564 -21.03 0.91 -19.36
N ILE A 565 -21.79 0.72 -18.30
CA ILE A 565 -21.61 -0.35 -17.34
C ILE A 565 -22.85 -1.21 -17.18
N GLU A 566 -22.64 -2.46 -16.78
CA GLU A 566 -23.67 -3.43 -16.43
C GLU A 566 -23.28 -4.18 -15.16
N ASP A 567 -24.21 -4.31 -14.23
CA ASP A 567 -24.03 -4.99 -12.93
C ASP A 567 -22.75 -4.60 -12.17
N PHE A 568 -22.41 -3.32 -12.19
CA PHE A 568 -21.23 -2.78 -11.53
C PHE A 568 -21.44 -2.70 -10.01
N PRO A 569 -20.61 -3.39 -9.17
CA PRO A 569 -20.81 -3.45 -7.74
C PRO A 569 -20.40 -2.14 -7.05
N ALA A 570 -21.27 -1.63 -6.20
CA ALA A 570 -21.01 -0.46 -5.37
C ALA A 570 -21.68 -0.58 -3.99
N PHE A 571 -21.26 0.26 -3.03
CA PHE A 571 -21.78 0.30 -1.67
C PHE A 571 -21.99 1.75 -1.25
N ILE A 572 -23.09 2.08 -0.60
CA ILE A 572 -23.28 3.43 -0.04
C ILE A 572 -22.29 3.63 1.11
N ILE A 573 -21.41 4.60 0.98
CA ILE A 573 -20.41 4.98 1.99
C ILE A 573 -20.81 6.24 2.71
N THR A 574 -21.20 7.30 1.96
CA THR A 574 -21.71 8.55 2.53
C THR A 574 -23.06 8.86 1.87
N ASP A 575 -24.07 9.19 2.68
CA ASP A 575 -25.42 9.48 2.20
C ASP A 575 -25.77 10.98 2.27
N ASP A 576 -26.94 11.32 1.72
CA ASP A 576 -27.52 12.66 1.70
C ASP A 576 -27.97 13.19 3.08
N LYS A 577 -27.93 12.35 4.11
CA LYS A 577 -28.30 12.69 5.50
C LYS A 577 -27.06 12.99 6.36
N GLY A 578 -25.86 12.79 5.79
CA GLY A 578 -24.60 12.97 6.50
C GLY A 578 -24.19 11.75 7.34
N ASN A 579 -24.71 10.57 7.03
CA ASN A 579 -24.17 9.33 7.57
C ASN A 579 -22.96 8.90 6.73
N ASP A 580 -21.90 8.45 7.40
CA ASP A 580 -20.68 7.97 6.74
C ASP A 580 -20.21 6.67 7.38
N PHE A 581 -19.84 5.71 6.55
CA PHE A 581 -19.38 4.38 7.00
C PHE A 581 -18.15 4.44 7.90
N PHE A 582 -17.22 5.35 7.58
CA PHE A 582 -15.95 5.45 8.31
C PHE A 582 -16.05 6.34 9.55
N LEU A 583 -16.93 7.33 9.55
CA LEU A 583 -17.14 8.30 10.63
C LEU A 583 -18.21 7.85 11.64
N GLY A 584 -19.12 6.97 11.24
CA GLY A 584 -20.19 6.43 12.10
C GLY A 584 -19.72 5.51 13.24
N SER A 585 -18.44 5.17 13.30
CA SER A 585 -17.76 4.65 14.48
C SER A 585 -17.05 5.85 15.14
N SER A 586 -17.66 6.46 16.15
CA SER A 586 -17.21 7.60 16.95
C SER A 586 -15.67 7.74 17.00
N ASP A 587 -15.18 8.97 16.77
CA ASP A 587 -13.84 9.45 17.06
C ASP A 587 -12.70 9.04 16.10
N LEU A 588 -12.79 9.52 14.82
CA LEU A 588 -11.59 9.62 14.01
C LEU A 588 -10.98 11.03 14.18
N PRO A 589 -9.75 11.18 14.68
CA PRO A 589 -9.06 12.46 14.57
C PRO A 589 -8.85 12.80 13.09
N MET A 590 -9.13 14.02 12.73
CA MET A 590 -8.83 14.58 11.40
C MET A 590 -7.33 14.53 11.15
N LEU A 591 -6.94 14.11 9.95
CA LEU A 591 -5.60 14.30 9.42
C LEU A 591 -5.40 15.76 9.02
#